data_01442d00d46740217cf6e7078a8a79e5
#
_entry.id   01442d00d46740217cf6e7078a8a79e5
#
_cell.length_a   1.000
_cell.length_b   1.000
_cell.length_c   1.000
_cell.angle_alpha   90.00
_cell.angle_beta   90.00
_cell.angle_gamma   90.00
#
_symmetry.space_group_name_H-M   'P 1'
#
loop_
_entity.id
_entity.type
_entity.pdbx_description
1 polymer ?
#
loop_
_entity_poly.entity_id
_entity_poly.type
_entity_poly.pdbx_seq_one_letter_code
_entity_poly.pdbx_strand_id
1 'polypeptide(L)'
;MMDNKILGTFLLTCLSVGLFAQSNQIAYSLDFNPKKYEKQKLEYNGGKIDVRAYEKMVYVANPVDTAYEVMNIYIPEAYFNGKSINGYTTETAPIFFPNQVGGYMPGKPASSKNNVFGGMMPPMGGNNATPPQEMRGDGRPPMGNGGPMGDLGKRENTVLAALSKGYVVASAGARGRTNKDIKGVFYGKAPAAIVDLKAAVRYLKYNDQVMPGDANKIISNGTSAGGAMSALLGATGDNPDYLPYLKELGAANTSDAIFATSAYCPITNLDHADAAYEWQFYGVNSYQKRGPMGPQSNAAESQLSEAQIKVSKELKELFPAYLNSLHLKASNGETYTLDADGNGNFKTLVKSYVIA
;
A
#
# COMPACT_ATOMS: atom_id res chain seq x y z
N MET A 1 65.00 41.92 34.84
CA MET A 1 64.43 42.78 33.81
C MET A 1 64.02 41.87 32.66
N MET A 2 62.78 41.46 32.66
CA MET A 2 62.10 40.88 31.44
C MET A 2 60.64 40.82 31.79
N ASP A 3 59.85 41.68 31.15
CA ASP A 3 58.41 41.75 31.28
C ASP A 3 57.74 40.58 30.57
N ASN A 4 56.95 39.81 31.27
CA ASN A 4 56.03 38.82 30.68
C ASN A 4 54.63 39.41 30.58
N LYS A 5 54.23 39.77 29.37
CA LYS A 5 52.83 40.08 29.02
C LYS A 5 52.07 38.78 28.79
N ILE A 6 51.13 38.48 29.65
CA ILE A 6 50.18 37.39 29.49
C ILE A 6 49.05 37.91 28.59
N LEU A 7 48.95 37.30 27.39
CA LEU A 7 47.89 37.54 26.42
C LEU A 7 46.72 36.58 26.72
N GLY A 8 45.69 37.11 27.36
CA GLY A 8 44.45 36.35 27.63
C GLY A 8 43.60 36.23 26.36
N THR A 9 43.50 35.02 25.83
CA THR A 9 42.57 34.69 24.74
C THR A 9 41.19 34.41 25.30
N PHE A 10 40.24 35.31 25.09
CA PHE A 10 38.82 35.07 25.39
C PHE A 10 38.24 34.19 24.28
N LEU A 11 37.90 32.94 24.62
CA LEU A 11 37.17 32.01 23.76
C LEU A 11 35.67 32.29 23.92
N LEU A 12 35.08 32.98 22.94
CA LEU A 12 33.66 33.26 22.88
C LEU A 12 32.97 32.03 22.30
N THR A 13 32.43 31.13 23.14
CA THR A 13 31.58 30.05 22.74
C THR A 13 30.17 30.57 22.43
N CYS A 14 29.87 30.78 21.17
CA CYS A 14 28.48 31.00 20.73
C CYS A 14 27.70 29.69 20.88
N LEU A 15 26.94 29.53 21.95
CA LEU A 15 25.84 28.56 22.01
C LEU A 15 24.71 29.05 21.08
N SER A 16 24.65 28.50 19.89
CA SER A 16 23.46 28.61 19.05
C SER A 16 22.37 27.71 19.63
N VAL A 17 21.52 28.26 20.48
CA VAL A 17 20.25 27.62 20.86
C VAL A 17 19.37 27.64 19.63
N GLY A 18 19.33 26.55 18.90
CA GLY A 18 18.35 26.33 17.85
C GLY A 18 16.96 26.30 18.49
N LEU A 19 16.24 27.42 18.43
CA LEU A 19 14.81 27.42 18.66
C LEU A 19 14.18 26.60 17.52
N PHE A 20 13.94 25.33 17.77
CA PHE A 20 12.95 24.57 17.01
C PHE A 20 11.61 25.23 17.33
N ALA A 21 11.06 25.99 16.38
CA ALA A 21 9.69 26.43 16.42
C ALA A 21 8.81 25.15 16.37
N GLN A 22 8.43 24.65 17.54
CA GLN A 22 7.38 23.67 17.68
C GLN A 22 6.10 24.38 17.20
N SER A 23 5.69 24.10 15.95
CA SER A 23 4.35 24.46 15.50
C SER A 23 3.40 23.75 16.48
N ASN A 24 2.55 24.52 17.16
CA ASN A 24 1.45 24.01 17.98
C ASN A 24 0.42 23.35 17.05
N GLN A 25 0.76 22.24 16.41
CA GLN A 25 -0.21 21.38 15.76
C GLN A 25 -0.98 20.69 16.87
N ILE A 26 -2.28 20.98 16.95
CA ILE A 26 -3.19 20.26 17.86
C ILE A 26 -3.15 18.80 17.43
N ALA A 27 -2.63 17.92 18.31
CA ALA A 27 -2.58 16.49 18.05
C ALA A 27 -4.00 15.93 17.89
N TYR A 28 -4.19 15.03 16.93
CA TYR A 28 -5.47 14.33 16.76
C TYR A 28 -5.64 13.31 17.89
N SER A 29 -6.91 13.19 18.40
CA SER A 29 -7.22 12.14 19.36
C SER A 29 -7.18 10.78 18.67
N LEU A 30 -6.62 9.80 19.37
CA LEU A 30 -6.62 8.39 18.95
C LEU A 30 -7.86 7.65 19.45
N ASP A 31 -8.74 8.28 20.23
CA ASP A 31 -9.92 7.65 20.78
C ASP A 31 -11.01 7.48 19.71
N PHE A 32 -11.55 6.28 19.61
CA PHE A 32 -12.70 6.00 18.76
C PHE A 32 -13.96 6.64 19.35
N ASN A 33 -14.66 7.44 18.55
CA ASN A 33 -15.94 8.03 18.95
C ASN A 33 -17.11 7.24 18.37
N PRO A 34 -17.79 6.37 19.15
CA PRO A 34 -18.88 5.54 18.65
C PRO A 34 -20.13 6.32 18.27
N LYS A 35 -20.20 7.62 18.59
CA LYS A 35 -21.35 8.49 18.29
C LYS A 35 -21.17 9.26 16.97
N LYS A 36 -19.95 9.32 16.40
CA LYS A 36 -19.66 10.08 15.18
C LYS A 36 -19.71 9.17 13.95
N TYR A 37 -20.89 8.78 13.53
CA TYR A 37 -21.11 7.89 12.38
C TYR A 37 -22.25 8.36 11.47
N GLU A 38 -22.27 7.86 10.24
CA GLU A 38 -23.38 7.94 9.28
C GLU A 38 -24.03 6.56 9.19
N LYS A 39 -25.36 6.48 9.26
CA LYS A 39 -26.10 5.25 8.95
C LYS A 39 -26.18 5.07 7.45
N GLN A 40 -25.73 3.92 6.96
CA GLN A 40 -25.80 3.59 5.54
C GLN A 40 -26.55 2.27 5.37
N LYS A 41 -27.40 2.23 4.32
CA LYS A 41 -28.04 1.01 3.82
C LYS A 41 -27.35 0.62 2.53
N LEU A 42 -26.70 -0.53 2.53
CA LEU A 42 -25.91 -1.03 1.43
C LEU A 42 -26.64 -2.21 0.80
N GLU A 43 -26.49 -2.39 -0.51
CA GLU A 43 -27.03 -3.53 -1.24
C GLU A 43 -25.90 -4.37 -1.83
N TYR A 44 -25.98 -5.67 -1.63
CA TYR A 44 -25.00 -6.62 -2.15
C TYR A 44 -25.67 -7.96 -2.44
N ASN A 45 -25.56 -8.43 -3.69
CA ASN A 45 -26.14 -9.70 -4.16
C ASN A 45 -27.61 -9.89 -3.77
N GLY A 46 -28.42 -8.82 -3.89
CA GLY A 46 -29.85 -8.83 -3.54
C GLY A 46 -30.16 -8.78 -2.03
N GLY A 47 -29.12 -8.80 -1.19
CA GLY A 47 -29.25 -8.61 0.25
C GLY A 47 -29.06 -7.14 0.66
N LYS A 48 -29.64 -6.75 1.81
CA LYS A 48 -29.46 -5.43 2.41
C LYS A 48 -28.60 -5.54 3.64
N ILE A 49 -27.65 -4.61 3.79
CA ILE A 49 -26.73 -4.54 4.92
C ILE A 49 -26.84 -3.14 5.52
N ASP A 50 -27.35 -3.05 6.74
CA ASP A 50 -27.34 -1.80 7.49
C ASP A 50 -26.03 -1.67 8.26
N VAL A 51 -25.32 -0.54 8.11
CA VAL A 51 -24.04 -0.30 8.75
C VAL A 51 -23.95 1.08 9.39
N ARG A 52 -23.10 1.19 10.41
CA ARG A 52 -22.54 2.47 10.86
C ARG A 52 -21.23 2.69 10.14
N ALA A 53 -21.15 3.77 9.36
CA ALA A 53 -19.98 4.20 8.63
C ALA A 53 -19.26 5.30 9.40
N TYR A 54 -18.00 5.06 9.74
CA TYR A 54 -17.07 6.02 10.33
C TYR A 54 -16.03 6.34 9.28
N GLU A 55 -16.19 7.46 8.58
CA GLU A 55 -15.35 7.80 7.45
C GLU A 55 -14.37 8.93 7.77
N LYS A 56 -13.20 8.90 7.12
CA LYS A 56 -12.12 9.90 7.22
C LYS A 56 -11.60 10.08 8.66
N MET A 57 -11.51 9.00 9.41
CA MET A 57 -10.96 9.03 10.76
C MET A 57 -9.43 9.09 10.68
N VAL A 58 -8.82 10.11 11.27
CA VAL A 58 -7.37 10.20 11.38
C VAL A 58 -6.90 9.16 12.42
N TYR A 59 -5.98 8.28 12.06
CA TYR A 59 -5.54 7.16 12.88
C TYR A 59 -4.17 7.37 13.57
N VAL A 60 -3.58 8.56 13.44
CA VAL A 60 -2.33 8.98 14.10
C VAL A 60 -2.50 10.36 14.74
N ALA A 61 -1.77 10.64 15.81
CA ALA A 61 -1.87 11.94 16.49
C ALA A 61 -1.22 13.07 15.66
N ASN A 62 -0.17 12.78 14.90
CA ASN A 62 0.60 13.76 14.15
C ASN A 62 0.66 13.38 12.66
N PRO A 63 -0.45 13.45 11.90
CA PRO A 63 -0.45 13.08 10.49
C PRO A 63 0.44 14.02 9.68
N VAL A 64 1.17 13.46 8.73
CA VAL A 64 1.92 14.23 7.72
C VAL A 64 0.97 14.75 6.64
N ASP A 65 -0.03 13.94 6.25
CA ASP A 65 -1.00 14.29 5.23
C ASP A 65 -2.37 13.62 5.49
N THR A 66 -3.31 14.40 6.02
CA THR A 66 -4.68 13.94 6.31
C THR A 66 -5.51 13.60 5.07
N ALA A 67 -4.99 13.84 3.85
CA ALA A 67 -5.64 13.33 2.63
C ALA A 67 -5.50 11.82 2.49
N TYR A 68 -4.50 11.21 3.15
CA TYR A 68 -4.17 9.78 3.07
C TYR A 68 -4.13 9.09 4.43
N GLU A 69 -3.62 9.72 5.48
CA GLU A 69 -3.51 9.13 6.82
C GLU A 69 -4.86 9.15 7.56
N VAL A 70 -5.87 8.64 6.86
CA VAL A 70 -7.24 8.49 7.34
C VAL A 70 -7.75 7.08 7.07
N MET A 71 -8.74 6.64 7.83
CA MET A 71 -9.33 5.33 7.74
C MET A 71 -10.85 5.43 7.64
N ASN A 72 -11.48 4.53 6.88
CA ASN A 72 -12.91 4.30 6.87
C ASN A 72 -13.21 2.99 7.59
N ILE A 73 -14.13 3.00 8.54
CA ILE A 73 -14.59 1.82 9.27
C ILE A 73 -16.09 1.64 9.02
N TYR A 74 -16.47 0.42 8.65
CA TYR A 74 -17.86 0.02 8.44
C TYR A 74 -18.20 -1.13 9.39
N ILE A 75 -19.18 -0.91 10.25
CA ILE A 75 -19.59 -1.87 11.28
C ILE A 75 -21.06 -2.23 11.05
N PRO A 76 -21.42 -3.51 10.90
CA PRO A 76 -22.82 -3.92 10.82
C PRO A 76 -23.66 -3.40 11.99
N GLU A 77 -24.79 -2.75 11.69
CA GLU A 77 -25.71 -2.21 12.72
C GLU A 77 -26.21 -3.28 13.68
N ALA A 78 -26.25 -4.54 13.21
CA ALA A 78 -26.66 -5.70 14.03
C ALA A 78 -25.87 -5.82 15.33
N TYR A 79 -24.55 -5.54 15.30
CA TYR A 79 -23.69 -5.66 16.48
C TYR A 79 -24.01 -4.66 17.58
N PHE A 80 -24.48 -3.47 17.24
CA PHE A 80 -24.93 -2.47 18.22
C PHE A 80 -26.27 -2.82 18.85
N ASN A 81 -26.96 -3.81 18.31
CA ASN A 81 -28.24 -4.31 18.79
C ASN A 81 -28.13 -5.72 19.44
N GLY A 82 -26.92 -6.17 19.77
CA GLY A 82 -26.63 -7.47 20.38
C GLY A 82 -26.97 -8.68 19.50
N LYS A 83 -27.07 -8.47 18.17
CA LYS A 83 -27.34 -9.54 17.19
C LYS A 83 -26.06 -10.09 16.61
N SER A 84 -26.10 -11.36 16.19
CA SER A 84 -25.01 -12.02 15.46
C SER A 84 -25.26 -12.07 13.95
N ILE A 85 -24.17 -12.16 13.16
CA ILE A 85 -24.21 -12.39 11.72
C ILE A 85 -23.28 -13.56 11.40
N ASN A 86 -23.80 -14.62 10.79
CA ASN A 86 -23.04 -15.83 10.48
C ASN A 86 -22.22 -16.40 11.66
N GLY A 87 -22.76 -16.31 12.88
CA GLY A 87 -22.09 -16.75 14.10
C GLY A 87 -21.11 -15.77 14.73
N TYR A 88 -20.80 -14.65 14.07
CA TYR A 88 -19.99 -13.58 14.65
C TYR A 88 -20.83 -12.64 15.51
N THR A 89 -20.23 -12.18 16.60
CA THR A 89 -20.80 -11.20 17.54
C THR A 89 -19.98 -9.91 17.52
N THR A 90 -20.40 -8.95 18.35
CA THR A 90 -19.65 -7.70 18.59
C THR A 90 -18.19 -7.95 18.97
N GLU A 91 -17.93 -9.01 19.76
CA GLU A 91 -16.61 -9.33 20.31
C GLU A 91 -15.80 -10.29 19.41
N THR A 92 -16.45 -11.02 18.49
CA THR A 92 -15.80 -12.10 17.75
C THR A 92 -15.66 -11.85 16.26
N ALA A 93 -16.28 -10.77 15.74
CA ALA A 93 -16.25 -10.45 14.32
C ALA A 93 -14.82 -10.10 13.88
N PRO A 94 -14.24 -10.80 12.89
CA PRO A 94 -12.94 -10.44 12.35
C PRO A 94 -12.98 -9.05 11.71
N ILE A 95 -11.82 -8.38 11.71
CA ILE A 95 -11.65 -7.10 11.01
C ILE A 95 -10.98 -7.35 9.67
N PHE A 96 -11.71 -7.16 8.59
CA PHE A 96 -11.16 -7.17 7.23
C PHE A 96 -10.51 -5.83 6.95
N PHE A 97 -9.21 -5.86 6.64
CA PHE A 97 -8.35 -4.68 6.50
C PHE A 97 -7.79 -4.57 5.07
N PRO A 98 -8.63 -4.15 4.10
CA PRO A 98 -8.18 -3.96 2.72
C PRO A 98 -7.39 -2.66 2.58
N ASN A 99 -6.23 -2.71 1.91
CA ASN A 99 -5.50 -1.54 1.50
C ASN A 99 -5.66 -1.27 -0.01
N GLN A 100 -5.58 -0.01 -0.40
CA GLN A 100 -5.75 0.47 -1.77
C GLN A 100 -4.42 0.93 -2.40
N VAL A 101 -3.29 0.45 -1.86
CA VAL A 101 -1.97 0.78 -2.40
C VAL A 101 -1.78 0.08 -3.75
N GLY A 102 -1.68 0.85 -4.84
CA GLY A 102 -1.42 0.36 -6.19
C GLY A 102 -0.14 0.98 -6.74
N GLY A 103 0.82 0.17 -7.23
CA GLY A 103 2.11 0.67 -7.75
C GLY A 103 2.91 1.51 -6.74
N TYR A 104 2.71 1.29 -5.44
CA TYR A 104 3.26 2.10 -4.34
C TYR A 104 2.89 3.59 -4.41
N MET A 105 1.82 3.91 -5.12
CA MET A 105 1.22 5.24 -5.16
C MET A 105 0.43 5.50 -3.86
N PRO A 106 0.14 6.78 -3.52
CA PRO A 106 -0.73 7.08 -2.40
C PRO A 106 -2.10 6.45 -2.58
N GLY A 107 -2.59 5.75 -1.57
CA GLY A 107 -3.90 5.10 -1.56
C GLY A 107 -4.86 5.79 -0.62
N LYS A 108 -6.07 6.10 -1.08
CA LYS A 108 -7.17 6.52 -0.20
C LYS A 108 -7.86 5.30 0.40
N PRO A 109 -8.55 5.43 1.55
CA PRO A 109 -9.34 4.32 2.10
C PRO A 109 -10.38 3.81 1.09
N ALA A 110 -10.63 2.51 1.09
CA ALA A 110 -11.77 1.93 0.35
C ALA A 110 -13.09 2.49 0.90
N SER A 111 -14.09 2.58 0.03
CA SER A 111 -15.41 3.08 0.37
C SER A 111 -16.49 2.08 0.00
N SER A 112 -17.58 2.02 0.76
CA SER A 112 -18.79 1.25 0.43
C SER A 112 -19.43 1.70 -0.89
N LYS A 113 -19.20 2.95 -1.31
CA LYS A 113 -19.83 3.60 -2.47
C LYS A 113 -19.00 3.48 -3.76
N ASN A 114 -17.70 3.21 -3.67
CA ASN A 114 -16.79 3.24 -4.81
C ASN A 114 -15.97 1.96 -4.94
N ASN A 115 -16.10 1.28 -6.07
CA ASN A 115 -15.25 0.14 -6.45
C ASN A 115 -13.90 0.61 -7.04
N VAL A 116 -13.27 1.65 -6.47
CA VAL A 116 -12.03 2.16 -7.03
C VAL A 116 -10.87 1.25 -6.60
N PHE A 117 -10.35 0.52 -7.56
CA PHE A 117 -9.09 -0.20 -7.42
C PHE A 117 -7.93 0.81 -7.36
N GLY A 118 -7.25 0.79 -6.22
CA GLY A 118 -6.02 1.51 -5.88
C GLY A 118 -5.51 2.58 -6.83
N GLY A 119 -5.49 3.82 -6.39
CA GLY A 119 -4.59 4.91 -6.80
C GLY A 119 -4.39 5.22 -8.30
N MET A 120 -4.97 4.48 -9.21
CA MET A 120 -4.68 4.57 -10.65
C MET A 120 -5.63 5.46 -11.46
N MET A 121 -6.68 6.00 -10.84
CA MET A 121 -7.53 6.98 -11.52
C MET A 121 -7.48 8.32 -10.78
N PRO A 122 -7.01 9.39 -11.42
CA PRO A 122 -7.33 10.73 -10.95
C PRO A 122 -8.85 10.91 -10.97
N PRO A 123 -9.44 11.69 -10.04
CA PRO A 123 -10.85 12.00 -10.10
C PRO A 123 -11.13 12.65 -11.46
N MET A 124 -11.92 12.00 -12.30
CA MET A 124 -12.54 12.67 -13.43
C MET A 124 -13.43 13.75 -12.85
N GLY A 125 -13.01 15.02 -13.00
CA GLY A 125 -13.84 16.17 -12.72
C GLY A 125 -15.16 15.98 -13.46
N GLY A 126 -16.26 16.05 -12.72
CA GLY A 126 -17.58 16.00 -13.30
C GLY A 126 -17.77 17.17 -14.25
N ASN A 127 -17.84 16.86 -15.53
CA ASN A 127 -18.63 17.59 -16.50
C ASN A 127 -19.25 16.54 -17.39
N ASN A 128 -20.58 16.51 -17.42
CA ASN A 128 -21.41 15.80 -18.36
C ASN A 128 -21.06 16.27 -19.78
N ALA A 129 -20.06 15.66 -20.40
CA ALA A 129 -19.82 15.76 -21.81
C ALA A 129 -20.05 14.37 -22.39
N THR A 130 -21.22 14.17 -22.98
CA THR A 130 -21.50 13.10 -23.92
C THR A 130 -20.43 13.14 -25.00
N PRO A 131 -19.70 12.03 -25.29
CA PRO A 131 -18.74 12.03 -26.39
C PRO A 131 -19.46 12.35 -27.70
N PRO A 132 -18.91 13.19 -28.58
CA PRO A 132 -19.49 13.40 -29.88
C PRO A 132 -19.53 12.09 -30.66
N GLN A 133 -20.70 11.75 -31.11
CA GLN A 133 -21.00 10.54 -31.90
C GLN A 133 -20.77 10.85 -33.38
N GLU A 134 -19.60 11.30 -33.77
CA GLU A 134 -19.25 11.40 -35.19
C GLU A 134 -17.73 11.33 -35.37
N MET A 135 -17.28 10.25 -35.93
CA MET A 135 -16.21 10.01 -36.90
C MET A 135 -15.69 8.57 -36.78
N ARG A 136 -16.37 7.64 -37.43
CA ARG A 136 -15.81 6.35 -37.80
C ARG A 136 -15.98 6.14 -39.29
N GLY A 137 -14.89 6.39 -39.99
CA GLY A 137 -14.77 6.16 -41.44
C GLY A 137 -13.75 5.08 -41.81
N ASP A 138 -13.46 4.08 -40.93
CA ASP A 138 -12.41 3.09 -41.16
C ASP A 138 -12.87 1.61 -41.21
N GLY A 139 -14.17 1.35 -41.28
CA GLY A 139 -14.70 0.01 -41.56
C GLY A 139 -14.32 -1.11 -40.55
N ARG A 140 -13.81 -0.77 -39.35
CA ARG A 140 -13.50 -1.77 -38.34
C ARG A 140 -14.71 -2.08 -37.47
N PRO A 141 -15.00 -3.38 -37.19
CA PRO A 141 -16.09 -3.75 -36.31
C PRO A 141 -15.89 -3.13 -34.93
N PRO A 142 -16.97 -2.77 -34.21
CA PRO A 142 -16.85 -2.24 -32.83
C PRO A 142 -16.13 -3.28 -31.97
N MET A 143 -15.06 -2.88 -31.31
CA MET A 143 -14.44 -3.70 -30.27
C MET A 143 -15.52 -4.04 -29.24
N GLY A 144 -15.88 -5.33 -29.20
CA GLY A 144 -16.82 -5.83 -28.23
C GLY A 144 -16.34 -5.49 -26.81
N ASN A 145 -17.28 -5.28 -25.89
CA ASN A 145 -17.11 -4.96 -24.46
C ASN A 145 -16.32 -6.04 -23.67
N GLY A 146 -15.50 -6.86 -24.31
CA GLY A 146 -14.80 -8.04 -23.76
C GLY A 146 -13.28 -7.93 -23.64
N GLY A 147 -12.68 -6.73 -23.74
CA GLY A 147 -11.25 -6.57 -23.45
C GLY A 147 -10.97 -6.61 -21.93
N PRO A 148 -9.70 -6.81 -21.49
CA PRO A 148 -9.34 -6.89 -20.07
C PRO A 148 -9.82 -5.71 -19.21
N MET A 149 -10.20 -4.60 -19.82
CA MET A 149 -10.77 -3.42 -19.15
C MET A 149 -12.29 -3.44 -18.99
N GLY A 150 -13.03 -4.21 -19.83
CA GLY A 150 -14.48 -4.34 -19.72
C GLY A 150 -14.94 -5.06 -18.45
N ASP A 151 -14.06 -5.85 -17.86
CA ASP A 151 -14.34 -6.61 -16.63
C ASP A 151 -13.99 -5.86 -15.34
N LEU A 152 -13.28 -4.73 -15.41
CA LEU A 152 -12.94 -3.91 -14.25
C LEU A 152 -14.19 -3.28 -13.58
N GLY A 153 -15.25 -3.03 -14.34
CA GLY A 153 -16.55 -2.54 -13.84
C GLY A 153 -17.39 -3.60 -13.14
N LYS A 154 -17.04 -4.89 -13.28
CA LYS A 154 -17.76 -6.03 -12.68
C LYS A 154 -17.06 -6.60 -11.45
N ARG A 155 -15.93 -6.01 -11.03
CA ARG A 155 -15.21 -6.51 -9.86
C ARG A 155 -16.07 -6.34 -8.62
N GLU A 156 -16.15 -7.41 -7.86
CA GLU A 156 -16.84 -7.47 -6.60
C GLU A 156 -16.30 -6.41 -5.62
N ASN A 157 -17.21 -5.67 -4.99
CA ASN A 157 -16.82 -4.73 -3.94
C ASN A 157 -16.45 -5.53 -2.68
N THR A 158 -15.15 -5.65 -2.40
CA THR A 158 -14.64 -6.45 -1.29
C THR A 158 -15.12 -5.95 0.07
N VAL A 159 -15.41 -4.63 0.20
CA VAL A 159 -16.02 -4.06 1.41
C VAL A 159 -17.41 -4.66 1.64
N LEU A 160 -18.25 -4.66 0.60
CA LEU A 160 -19.61 -5.20 0.66
C LEU A 160 -19.60 -6.71 0.88
N ALA A 161 -18.71 -7.42 0.19
CA ALA A 161 -18.54 -8.86 0.35
C ALA A 161 -18.18 -9.24 1.80
N ALA A 162 -17.22 -8.56 2.41
CA ALA A 162 -16.83 -8.80 3.79
C ALA A 162 -17.95 -8.46 4.80
N LEU A 163 -18.62 -7.33 4.62
CA LEU A 163 -19.77 -6.94 5.44
C LEU A 163 -20.92 -7.96 5.37
N SER A 164 -21.19 -8.52 4.18
CA SER A 164 -22.24 -9.55 4.00
C SER A 164 -21.93 -10.85 4.76
N LYS A 165 -20.66 -11.09 5.06
CA LYS A 165 -20.19 -12.22 5.87
C LYS A 165 -20.16 -11.92 7.37
N GLY A 166 -20.49 -10.69 7.79
CA GLY A 166 -20.48 -10.26 9.18
C GLY A 166 -19.12 -9.75 9.67
N TYR A 167 -18.19 -9.48 8.77
CA TYR A 167 -16.92 -8.87 9.17
C TYR A 167 -17.11 -7.37 9.45
N VAL A 168 -16.35 -6.84 10.38
CA VAL A 168 -16.09 -5.40 10.44
C VAL A 168 -15.09 -5.09 9.33
N VAL A 169 -15.27 -3.98 8.63
CA VAL A 169 -14.31 -3.55 7.60
C VAL A 169 -13.64 -2.27 8.03
N ALA A 170 -12.32 -2.27 8.06
CA ALA A 170 -11.50 -1.09 8.33
C ALA A 170 -10.49 -0.94 7.19
N SER A 171 -10.63 0.12 6.38
CA SER A 171 -9.70 0.38 5.29
C SER A 171 -8.94 1.67 5.56
N ALA A 172 -7.63 1.57 5.68
CA ALA A 172 -6.75 2.71 5.85
C ALA A 172 -6.23 3.21 4.50
N GLY A 173 -6.18 4.54 4.36
CA GLY A 173 -5.35 5.17 3.36
C GLY A 173 -3.89 5.13 3.79
N ALA A 174 -2.99 5.36 2.84
CA ALA A 174 -1.55 5.41 3.11
C ALA A 174 -0.85 6.37 2.15
N ARG A 175 0.19 7.02 2.62
CA ARG A 175 1.11 7.79 1.79
C ARG A 175 1.81 6.88 0.79
N GLY A 176 2.30 7.45 -0.30
CA GLY A 176 2.98 6.69 -1.33
C GLY A 176 4.09 7.46 -2.03
N ARG A 177 4.84 6.76 -2.86
CA ARG A 177 6.10 7.22 -3.48
C ARG A 177 6.03 8.56 -4.23
N THR A 178 4.85 9.03 -4.59
CA THR A 178 4.67 10.28 -5.36
C THR A 178 4.19 11.46 -4.52
N ASN A 179 3.89 11.27 -3.22
CA ASN A 179 3.56 12.41 -2.37
C ASN A 179 4.73 13.38 -2.26
N LYS A 180 4.46 14.64 -2.57
CA LYS A 180 5.41 15.75 -2.48
C LYS A 180 4.77 16.94 -1.79
N ASP A 181 5.56 17.69 -1.06
CA ASP A 181 5.19 18.99 -0.56
C ASP A 181 5.24 20.06 -1.67
N ILE A 182 4.89 21.29 -1.32
CA ILE A 182 4.90 22.42 -2.25
C ILE A 182 6.32 22.80 -2.73
N LYS A 183 7.36 22.34 -2.05
CA LYS A 183 8.76 22.52 -2.43
C LYS A 183 9.29 21.38 -3.30
N GLY A 184 8.46 20.35 -3.57
CA GLY A 184 8.82 19.18 -4.35
C GLY A 184 9.57 18.10 -3.54
N VAL A 185 9.64 18.23 -2.22
CA VAL A 185 10.26 17.24 -1.34
C VAL A 185 9.32 16.06 -1.15
N PHE A 186 9.81 14.85 -1.39
CA PHE A 186 9.04 13.64 -1.21
C PHE A 186 8.90 13.27 0.26
N TYR A 187 7.66 13.04 0.72
CA TYR A 187 7.36 12.61 2.11
C TYR A 187 6.64 11.25 2.19
N GLY A 188 6.37 10.60 1.04
CA GLY A 188 5.67 9.32 0.97
C GLY A 188 6.52 8.17 0.40
N LYS A 189 7.85 8.33 0.29
CA LYS A 189 8.76 7.25 -0.08
C LYS A 189 8.80 6.17 1.00
N ALA A 190 9.35 5.00 0.66
CA ALA A 190 9.58 3.93 1.65
C ALA A 190 10.33 4.49 2.88
N PRO A 191 9.92 4.11 4.11
CA PRO A 191 8.90 3.11 4.47
C PRO A 191 7.49 3.68 4.72
N ALA A 192 7.14 4.91 4.28
CA ALA A 192 5.91 5.61 4.65
C ALA A 192 4.63 4.75 4.53
N ALA A 193 4.42 4.07 3.41
CA ALA A 193 3.20 3.30 3.18
C ALA A 193 2.98 2.18 4.20
N ILE A 194 4.03 1.41 4.53
CA ILE A 194 3.91 0.33 5.53
C ILE A 194 3.77 0.88 6.95
N VAL A 195 4.45 1.98 7.27
CA VAL A 195 4.33 2.67 8.56
C VAL A 195 2.90 3.16 8.79
N ASP A 196 2.27 3.75 7.78
CA ASP A 196 0.88 4.20 7.82
C ASP A 196 -0.08 3.04 8.09
N LEU A 197 0.08 1.90 7.38
CA LEU A 197 -0.75 0.72 7.61
C LEU A 197 -0.55 0.13 9.01
N LYS A 198 0.69 0.09 9.53
CA LYS A 198 0.98 -0.34 10.90
C LYS A 198 0.34 0.58 11.93
N ALA A 199 0.43 1.90 11.72
CA ALA A 199 -0.20 2.88 12.60
C ALA A 199 -1.74 2.71 12.64
N ALA A 200 -2.37 2.42 11.49
CA ALA A 200 -3.80 2.13 11.42
C ALA A 200 -4.17 0.83 12.17
N VAL A 201 -3.37 -0.23 12.08
CA VAL A 201 -3.56 -1.45 12.89
C VAL A 201 -3.46 -1.14 14.38
N ARG A 202 -2.46 -0.33 14.79
CA ARG A 202 -2.32 0.10 16.18
C ARG A 202 -3.55 0.88 16.66
N TYR A 203 -4.10 1.76 15.83
CA TYR A 203 -5.34 2.45 16.14
C TYR A 203 -6.51 1.49 16.42
N LEU A 204 -6.69 0.46 15.59
CA LEU A 204 -7.75 -0.54 15.78
C LEU A 204 -7.57 -1.31 17.09
N LYS A 205 -6.34 -1.76 17.39
CA LYS A 205 -6.04 -2.48 18.63
C LYS A 205 -6.17 -1.61 19.88
N TYR A 206 -5.79 -0.35 19.79
CA TYR A 206 -5.97 0.59 20.90
C TYR A 206 -7.44 0.79 21.27
N ASN A 207 -8.32 0.72 20.28
CA ASN A 207 -9.76 0.92 20.44
C ASN A 207 -10.60 -0.37 20.53
N ASP A 208 -9.98 -1.54 20.65
CA ASP A 208 -10.63 -2.85 20.63
C ASP A 208 -11.76 -2.97 21.67
N GLN A 209 -11.61 -2.37 22.84
CA GLN A 209 -12.61 -2.45 23.92
C GLN A 209 -13.83 -1.55 23.72
N VAL A 210 -13.78 -0.60 22.79
CA VAL A 210 -14.86 0.39 22.56
C VAL A 210 -15.44 0.32 21.15
N MET A 211 -14.85 -0.44 20.28
CA MET A 211 -15.25 -0.65 18.90
C MET A 211 -15.68 -2.11 18.67
N PRO A 212 -16.85 -2.39 18.06
CA PRO A 212 -17.18 -3.74 17.64
C PRO A 212 -16.16 -4.34 16.68
N GLY A 213 -15.89 -5.64 16.86
CA GLY A 213 -14.90 -6.40 16.12
C GLY A 213 -13.75 -6.87 17.02
N ASP A 214 -13.07 -7.94 16.63
CA ASP A 214 -11.92 -8.51 17.34
C ASP A 214 -10.62 -8.02 16.68
N ALA A 215 -9.97 -7.03 17.27
CA ALA A 215 -8.71 -6.50 16.75
C ALA A 215 -7.53 -7.49 16.87
N ASN A 216 -7.71 -8.65 17.50
CA ASN A 216 -6.76 -9.76 17.42
C ASN A 216 -6.98 -10.62 16.17
N LYS A 217 -8.06 -10.39 15.41
CA LYS A 217 -8.39 -11.07 14.15
C LYS A 217 -8.42 -10.11 12.96
N ILE A 218 -7.40 -9.26 12.86
CA ILE A 218 -7.22 -8.40 11.69
C ILE A 218 -6.68 -9.23 10.54
N ILE A 219 -7.38 -9.18 9.39
CA ILE A 219 -7.00 -9.87 8.14
C ILE A 219 -6.68 -8.81 7.10
N SER A 220 -5.40 -8.61 6.79
CA SER A 220 -4.99 -7.68 5.73
C SER A 220 -5.31 -8.23 4.34
N ASN A 221 -5.66 -7.34 3.42
CA ASN A 221 -5.93 -7.71 2.03
C ASN A 221 -5.37 -6.66 1.07
N GLY A 222 -4.81 -7.13 -0.05
CA GLY A 222 -4.30 -6.26 -1.09
C GLY A 222 -3.83 -7.02 -2.33
N THR A 223 -3.69 -6.30 -3.43
CA THR A 223 -3.27 -6.86 -4.72
C THR A 223 -2.05 -6.11 -5.25
N SER A 224 -1.10 -6.78 -5.92
CA SER A 224 0.11 -6.21 -6.51
C SER A 224 0.97 -5.52 -5.43
N ALA A 225 1.25 -4.22 -5.56
CA ALA A 225 1.93 -3.45 -4.50
C ALA A 225 1.15 -3.48 -3.17
N GLY A 226 -0.20 -3.45 -3.21
CA GLY A 226 -1.04 -3.64 -2.03
C GLY A 226 -0.94 -5.05 -1.46
N GLY A 227 -0.75 -6.07 -2.31
CA GLY A 227 -0.44 -7.43 -1.90
C GLY A 227 0.90 -7.51 -1.17
N ALA A 228 1.93 -6.84 -1.70
CA ALA A 228 3.23 -6.74 -1.04
C ALA A 228 3.12 -6.04 0.32
N MET A 229 2.37 -4.92 0.41
CA MET A 229 2.14 -4.24 1.69
C MET A 229 1.38 -5.11 2.70
N SER A 230 0.38 -5.88 2.25
CA SER A 230 -0.34 -6.84 3.11
C SER A 230 0.57 -7.93 3.63
N ALA A 231 1.40 -8.53 2.76
CA ALA A 231 2.37 -9.57 3.14
C ALA A 231 3.42 -9.03 4.12
N LEU A 232 3.95 -7.83 3.84
CA LEU A 232 4.93 -7.16 4.71
C LEU A 232 4.33 -6.82 6.08
N LEU A 233 3.07 -6.35 6.12
CA LEU A 233 2.36 -6.07 7.37
C LEU A 233 2.26 -7.34 8.25
N GLY A 234 1.94 -8.49 7.64
CA GLY A 234 1.88 -9.78 8.34
C GLY A 234 3.24 -10.29 8.80
N ALA A 235 4.28 -10.14 7.97
CA ALA A 235 5.61 -10.65 8.25
C ALA A 235 6.41 -9.81 9.26
N THR A 236 6.04 -8.54 9.49
CA THR A 236 6.81 -7.58 10.27
C THR A 236 6.07 -7.04 11.49
N GLY A 237 5.11 -7.82 12.04
CA GLY A 237 4.40 -7.43 13.26
C GLY A 237 5.39 -7.12 14.39
N ASP A 238 5.22 -5.96 15.01
CA ASP A 238 6.03 -5.47 16.12
C ASP A 238 7.54 -5.36 15.85
N ASN A 239 7.95 -5.31 14.59
CA ASN A 239 9.36 -5.15 14.25
C ASN A 239 9.88 -3.77 14.72
N PRO A 240 10.97 -3.74 15.52
CA PRO A 240 11.51 -2.51 16.11
C PRO A 240 12.01 -1.48 15.08
N ASP A 241 12.34 -1.88 13.86
CA ASP A 241 12.83 -0.97 12.82
C ASP A 241 11.82 0.11 12.45
N TYR A 242 10.52 -0.16 12.66
CA TYR A 242 9.44 0.80 12.39
C TYR A 242 9.11 1.73 13.57
N LEU A 243 9.59 1.44 14.78
CA LEU A 243 9.25 2.21 15.99
C LEU A 243 9.58 3.70 15.90
N PRO A 244 10.73 4.14 15.36
CA PRO A 244 11.03 5.57 15.23
C PRO A 244 9.97 6.30 14.39
N TYR A 245 9.57 5.74 13.26
CA TYR A 245 8.58 6.33 12.36
C TYR A 245 7.18 6.35 12.97
N LEU A 246 6.78 5.27 13.63
CA LEU A 246 5.49 5.17 14.33
C LEU A 246 5.40 6.19 15.47
N LYS A 247 6.49 6.41 16.19
CA LYS A 247 6.57 7.43 17.25
C LYS A 247 6.46 8.84 16.70
N GLU A 248 7.10 9.12 15.57
CA GLU A 248 7.04 10.42 14.89
C GLU A 248 5.60 10.77 14.48
N LEU A 249 4.86 9.79 13.94
CA LEU A 249 3.44 9.92 13.60
C LEU A 249 2.53 10.02 14.83
N GLY A 250 3.04 9.75 16.03
CA GLY A 250 2.19 9.63 17.21
C GLY A 250 1.18 8.48 17.08
N ALA A 251 1.61 7.33 16.53
CA ALA A 251 0.79 6.13 16.48
C ALA A 251 0.50 5.59 17.89
N ALA A 252 -0.63 4.91 18.08
CA ALA A 252 -0.99 4.32 19.36
C ALA A 252 0.10 3.35 19.87
N ASN A 253 0.37 3.38 21.17
CA ASN A 253 1.39 2.54 21.80
C ASN A 253 0.82 1.14 22.09
N THR A 254 0.67 0.34 21.06
CA THR A 254 0.21 -1.05 21.12
C THR A 254 0.85 -1.86 20.00
N SER A 255 0.51 -3.14 19.88
CA SER A 255 1.01 -4.04 18.83
C SER A 255 0.46 -3.67 17.45
N ASP A 256 1.26 -3.89 16.38
CA ASP A 256 0.81 -3.88 14.99
C ASP A 256 0.82 -5.26 14.33
N ALA A 257 1.01 -6.33 15.10
CA ALA A 257 0.89 -7.69 14.60
C ALA A 257 -0.56 -7.99 14.19
N ILE A 258 -0.76 -8.64 13.04
CA ILE A 258 -2.07 -9.04 12.52
C ILE A 258 -2.26 -10.54 12.55
N PHE A 259 -3.50 -10.99 12.41
CA PHE A 259 -3.86 -12.41 12.48
C PHE A 259 -3.53 -13.17 11.19
N ALA A 260 -3.89 -12.60 10.03
CA ALA A 260 -3.73 -13.24 8.74
C ALA A 260 -3.56 -12.24 7.60
N THR A 261 -3.04 -12.74 6.49
CA THR A 261 -2.81 -11.98 5.27
C THR A 261 -3.48 -12.67 4.09
N SER A 262 -4.25 -11.89 3.31
CA SER A 262 -4.82 -12.28 2.02
C SER A 262 -4.17 -11.43 0.93
N ALA A 263 -2.98 -11.84 0.49
CA ALA A 263 -2.17 -11.12 -0.48
C ALA A 263 -2.31 -11.72 -1.88
N TYR A 264 -2.70 -10.91 -2.84
CA TYR A 264 -2.84 -11.30 -4.24
C TYR A 264 -1.70 -10.75 -5.07
N CYS A 265 -1.02 -11.62 -5.84
CA CYS A 265 0.13 -11.27 -6.68
C CYS A 265 1.15 -10.37 -5.96
N PRO A 266 1.57 -10.67 -4.72
CA PRO A 266 2.50 -9.81 -3.98
C PRO A 266 3.88 -9.83 -4.62
N ILE A 267 4.59 -8.69 -4.59
CA ILE A 267 6.02 -8.65 -4.82
C ILE A 267 6.68 -9.06 -3.50
N THR A 268 7.26 -10.25 -3.45
CA THR A 268 7.69 -10.86 -2.19
C THR A 268 9.15 -10.62 -1.82
N ASN A 269 9.95 -10.12 -2.75
CA ASN A 269 11.39 -9.90 -2.53
C ASN A 269 11.77 -8.50 -3.01
N LEU A 270 11.42 -7.49 -2.23
CA LEU A 270 11.60 -6.10 -2.62
C LEU A 270 13.07 -5.71 -2.80
N ASP A 271 13.98 -6.27 -2.00
CA ASP A 271 15.42 -5.93 -2.03
C ASP A 271 16.11 -6.46 -3.30
N HIS A 272 15.59 -7.53 -3.90
CA HIS A 272 16.20 -8.19 -5.05
C HIS A 272 15.26 -8.27 -6.27
N ALA A 273 14.08 -7.66 -6.21
CA ALA A 273 13.09 -7.72 -7.27
C ALA A 273 13.62 -7.15 -8.59
N ASP A 274 14.35 -6.02 -8.55
CA ASP A 274 14.93 -5.40 -9.73
C ASP A 274 16.03 -6.27 -10.34
N ALA A 275 16.88 -6.89 -9.51
CA ALA A 275 17.92 -7.82 -9.97
C ALA A 275 17.32 -9.08 -10.63
N ALA A 276 16.25 -9.64 -10.03
CA ALA A 276 15.51 -10.77 -10.61
C ALA A 276 14.87 -10.41 -11.95
N TYR A 277 14.29 -9.21 -12.03
CA TYR A 277 13.67 -8.72 -13.27
C TYR A 277 14.69 -8.54 -14.37
N GLU A 278 15.82 -7.91 -14.09
CA GLU A 278 16.89 -7.68 -15.05
C GLU A 278 17.59 -8.99 -15.45
N TRP A 279 17.75 -9.95 -14.53
CA TRP A 279 18.21 -11.30 -14.90
C TRP A 279 17.32 -11.94 -15.97
N GLN A 280 15.99 -11.76 -15.87
CA GLN A 280 15.04 -12.36 -16.80
C GLN A 280 14.95 -11.59 -18.13
N PHE A 281 15.00 -10.26 -18.08
CA PHE A 281 14.66 -9.39 -19.22
C PHE A 281 15.81 -8.54 -19.73
N TYR A 282 17.04 -8.75 -19.23
CA TYR A 282 18.21 -8.03 -19.73
C TYR A 282 18.34 -8.15 -21.26
N GLY A 283 18.62 -7.01 -21.90
CA GLY A 283 18.71 -6.91 -23.37
C GLY A 283 17.40 -6.48 -24.05
N VAL A 284 16.29 -6.40 -23.30
CA VAL A 284 15.06 -5.75 -23.77
C VAL A 284 15.21 -4.24 -23.53
N ASN A 285 15.84 -3.55 -24.48
CA ASN A 285 16.24 -2.15 -24.33
C ASN A 285 15.18 -1.15 -24.83
N SER A 286 14.06 -1.64 -25.35
CA SER A 286 12.96 -0.79 -25.81
C SER A 286 11.73 -0.93 -24.92
N TYR A 287 10.96 0.14 -24.79
CA TYR A 287 9.72 0.16 -24.01
C TYR A 287 8.70 1.13 -24.57
N GLN A 288 7.43 0.83 -24.36
CA GLN A 288 6.34 1.76 -24.64
C GLN A 288 5.98 2.54 -23.36
N LYS A 289 5.93 3.86 -23.47
CA LYS A 289 5.45 4.69 -22.37
C LYS A 289 3.99 4.34 -22.09
N ARG A 290 3.72 3.94 -20.84
CA ARG A 290 2.35 3.70 -20.39
C ARG A 290 1.76 5.01 -19.92
N GLY A 291 0.59 5.37 -20.47
CA GLY A 291 -0.25 6.41 -19.89
C GLY A 291 -0.91 5.94 -18.59
N PRO A 292 -1.63 6.84 -17.89
CA PRO A 292 -2.36 6.50 -16.66
C PRO A 292 -3.36 5.35 -16.80
N MET A 293 -3.82 5.08 -18.03
CA MET A 293 -4.83 4.05 -18.35
C MET A 293 -4.26 2.83 -19.11
N GLY A 294 -2.95 2.63 -19.12
CA GLY A 294 -2.32 1.51 -19.81
C GLY A 294 -1.48 1.92 -21.03
N PRO A 295 -1.06 0.97 -21.89
CA PRO A 295 -0.32 1.28 -23.09
C PRO A 295 -1.14 2.19 -24.01
N GLN A 296 -0.57 3.33 -24.39
CA GLN A 296 -1.18 4.16 -25.44
C GLN A 296 -0.92 3.46 -26.77
N SER A 297 -1.96 3.11 -27.48
CA SER A 297 -1.90 2.38 -28.76
C SER A 297 -1.05 3.07 -29.84
N ASN A 298 -0.70 4.35 -29.65
CA ASN A 298 0.08 5.18 -30.57
C ASN A 298 1.34 5.77 -29.90
N ALA A 299 1.75 5.30 -28.71
CA ALA A 299 2.98 5.79 -28.09
C ALA A 299 4.18 5.26 -28.89
N ALA A 300 5.03 6.17 -29.34
CA ALA A 300 6.30 5.81 -29.96
C ALA A 300 7.13 4.95 -29.00
N GLU A 301 7.76 3.92 -29.51
CA GLU A 301 8.72 3.11 -28.78
C GLU A 301 9.89 3.99 -28.32
N SER A 302 10.22 3.89 -27.06
CA SER A 302 11.35 4.59 -26.45
C SER A 302 12.48 3.60 -26.18
N GLN A 303 13.72 4.05 -26.26
CA GLN A 303 14.89 3.24 -25.95
C GLN A 303 15.42 3.60 -24.54
N LEU A 304 16.01 2.63 -23.87
CA LEU A 304 16.78 2.87 -22.66
C LEU A 304 18.02 3.70 -23.00
N SER A 305 18.39 4.62 -22.13
CA SER A 305 19.65 5.34 -22.21
C SER A 305 20.84 4.42 -21.89
N GLU A 306 22.04 4.77 -22.33
CA GLU A 306 23.27 4.03 -22.01
C GLU A 306 23.45 3.83 -20.51
N ALA A 307 23.14 4.86 -19.69
CA ALA A 307 23.20 4.77 -18.25
C ALA A 307 22.20 3.73 -17.69
N GLN A 308 20.99 3.66 -18.25
CA GLN A 308 20.00 2.65 -17.84
C GLN A 308 20.43 1.23 -18.24
N ILE A 309 20.97 1.07 -19.46
CA ILE A 309 21.49 -0.23 -19.93
C ILE A 309 22.65 -0.71 -19.05
N LYS A 310 23.53 0.21 -18.61
CA LYS A 310 24.62 -0.12 -17.69
C LYS A 310 24.07 -0.61 -16.33
N VAL A 311 23.12 0.10 -15.74
CA VAL A 311 22.48 -0.30 -14.47
C VAL A 311 21.76 -1.63 -14.62
N SER A 312 21.03 -1.84 -15.73
CA SER A 312 20.36 -3.11 -16.04
C SER A 312 21.36 -4.28 -16.05
N LYS A 313 22.53 -4.09 -16.67
CA LYS A 313 23.59 -5.09 -16.66
C LYS A 313 24.10 -5.40 -15.25
N GLU A 314 24.40 -4.37 -14.47
CA GLU A 314 24.88 -4.52 -13.09
C GLU A 314 23.85 -5.28 -12.22
N LEU A 315 22.56 -4.95 -12.33
CA LEU A 315 21.48 -5.64 -11.63
C LEU A 315 21.37 -7.11 -12.03
N LYS A 316 21.43 -7.42 -13.34
CA LYS A 316 21.43 -8.80 -13.84
C LYS A 316 22.55 -9.63 -13.20
N GLU A 317 23.75 -9.07 -13.10
CA GLU A 317 24.95 -9.76 -12.60
C GLU A 317 24.86 -10.06 -11.09
N LEU A 318 24.03 -9.33 -10.33
CA LEU A 318 23.83 -9.57 -8.90
C LEU A 318 22.94 -10.76 -8.60
N PHE A 319 22.02 -11.11 -9.50
CA PHE A 319 20.96 -12.10 -9.19
C PHE A 319 21.48 -13.53 -9.01
N PRO A 320 22.43 -14.08 -9.82
CA PRO A 320 22.90 -15.44 -9.66
C PRO A 320 23.54 -15.71 -8.29
N ALA A 321 24.37 -14.79 -7.81
CA ALA A 321 25.01 -14.92 -6.50
C ALA A 321 23.98 -14.91 -5.38
N TYR A 322 22.99 -14.00 -5.46
CA TYR A 322 21.89 -13.95 -4.52
C TYR A 322 21.08 -15.25 -4.53
N LEU A 323 20.63 -15.74 -5.69
CA LEU A 323 19.89 -16.98 -5.79
C LEU A 323 20.63 -18.17 -5.16
N ASN A 324 21.90 -18.32 -5.50
CA ASN A 324 22.74 -19.39 -5.01
C ASN A 324 22.91 -19.34 -3.48
N SER A 325 22.90 -18.14 -2.87
CA SER A 325 22.97 -17.97 -1.42
C SER A 325 21.73 -18.47 -0.67
N LEU A 326 20.59 -18.59 -1.35
CA LEU A 326 19.34 -19.08 -0.76
C LEU A 326 19.30 -20.60 -0.59
N HIS A 327 20.19 -21.35 -1.25
CA HIS A 327 20.24 -22.81 -1.20
C HIS A 327 18.88 -23.50 -1.43
N LEU A 328 18.09 -22.97 -2.38
CA LEU A 328 16.76 -23.51 -2.70
C LEU A 328 16.87 -24.93 -3.20
N LYS A 329 15.96 -25.81 -2.73
CA LYS A 329 15.95 -27.22 -3.09
C LYS A 329 14.68 -27.61 -3.84
N ALA A 330 14.84 -28.46 -4.83
CA ALA A 330 13.75 -29.19 -5.47
C ALA A 330 13.19 -30.28 -4.53
N SER A 331 12.03 -30.81 -4.84
CA SER A 331 11.39 -31.90 -4.08
C SER A 331 12.23 -33.19 -4.03
N ASN A 332 13.11 -33.39 -5.01
CA ASN A 332 14.06 -34.51 -5.06
C ASN A 332 15.36 -34.25 -4.27
N GLY A 333 15.49 -33.09 -3.60
CA GLY A 333 16.67 -32.71 -2.82
C GLY A 333 17.77 -32.00 -3.62
N GLU A 334 17.66 -31.90 -4.94
CA GLU A 334 18.61 -31.18 -5.79
C GLU A 334 18.58 -29.69 -5.48
N THR A 335 19.76 -29.05 -5.39
CA THR A 335 19.87 -27.60 -5.18
C THR A 335 19.70 -26.84 -6.50
N TYR A 336 18.84 -25.85 -6.50
CA TYR A 336 18.73 -24.94 -7.64
C TYR A 336 19.89 -23.95 -7.65
N THR A 337 20.51 -23.81 -8.81
CA THR A 337 21.67 -22.94 -9.01
C THR A 337 21.59 -22.20 -10.33
N LEU A 338 22.33 -21.08 -10.40
CA LEU A 338 22.66 -20.34 -11.61
C LEU A 338 24.17 -20.18 -11.73
N ASP A 339 24.71 -20.29 -12.94
CA ASP A 339 26.08 -19.88 -13.27
C ASP A 339 26.22 -18.36 -13.36
N ALA A 340 27.43 -17.87 -13.60
CA ALA A 340 27.70 -16.45 -13.71
C ALA A 340 26.93 -15.76 -14.86
N ASP A 341 26.59 -16.50 -15.91
CA ASP A 341 25.81 -16.01 -17.05
C ASP A 341 24.30 -16.05 -16.79
N GLY A 342 23.89 -16.54 -15.61
CA GLY A 342 22.49 -16.65 -15.20
C GLY A 342 21.76 -17.84 -15.82
N ASN A 343 22.49 -18.88 -16.27
CA ASN A 343 21.94 -20.15 -16.73
C ASN A 343 22.03 -21.20 -15.62
N GLY A 344 21.20 -22.26 -15.72
CA GLY A 344 21.21 -23.34 -14.74
C GLY A 344 19.85 -23.99 -14.57
N ASN A 345 19.76 -24.93 -13.61
CA ASN A 345 18.53 -25.66 -13.35
C ASN A 345 17.40 -24.77 -12.80
N PHE A 346 17.72 -23.67 -12.09
CA PHE A 346 16.72 -22.69 -11.68
C PHE A 346 16.07 -22.00 -12.88
N LYS A 347 16.87 -21.59 -13.89
CA LYS A 347 16.33 -21.01 -15.13
C LYS A 347 15.40 -22.01 -15.86
N THR A 348 15.77 -23.28 -15.88
CA THR A 348 14.94 -24.33 -16.45
C THR A 348 13.61 -24.47 -15.71
N LEU A 349 13.64 -24.40 -14.38
CA LEU A 349 12.42 -24.39 -13.54
C LEU A 349 11.52 -23.21 -13.89
N VAL A 350 12.05 -21.97 -13.87
CA VAL A 350 11.28 -20.78 -14.21
C VAL A 350 10.66 -20.89 -15.60
N LYS A 351 11.44 -21.34 -16.58
CA LYS A 351 10.97 -21.55 -17.95
C LYS A 351 9.83 -22.56 -18.02
N SER A 352 9.84 -23.62 -17.22
CA SER A 352 8.75 -24.61 -17.20
C SER A 352 7.42 -24.00 -16.75
N TYR A 353 7.44 -23.09 -15.76
CA TYR A 353 6.23 -22.37 -15.31
C TYR A 353 5.72 -21.31 -16.28
N VAL A 354 6.60 -20.74 -17.10
CA VAL A 354 6.21 -19.75 -18.12
C VAL A 354 5.56 -20.42 -19.33
N ILE A 355 5.94 -21.66 -19.63
CA ILE A 355 5.45 -22.42 -20.80
C ILE A 355 4.15 -23.17 -20.50
N ALA A 356 3.92 -23.60 -19.25
CA ALA A 356 2.73 -24.29 -18.80
C ALA A 356 1.49 -23.39 -18.83
#